data_891d8243b18da29ca17f7cbac793a620
#
_entry.id   891d8243b18da29ca17f7cbac793a620
#
_cell.length_a   1.000
_cell.length_b   1.000
_cell.length_c   1.000
_cell.angle_alpha   90.00
_cell.angle_beta   90.00
_cell.angle_gamma   90.00
#
_symmetry.space_group_name_H-M   'P 1'
#
loop_
_entity.id
_entity.type
_entity.pdbx_description
1 polymer ?
#
loop_
_entity_poly.entity_id
_entity_poly.type
_entity_poly.pdbx_seq_one_letter_code
_entity_poly.pdbx_strand_id
1 'polypeptide(L)'
;MPVKFPAPNDLEPIERASLDELQALQLVRLQQTLQHAYDKVPHYKQAFDAASVHPSDLKTLADLAKFPFTTKQDLRANYPFGMFAVPREQVARIHASSGTTGKPTVVGYTLKDIDTWANLVARSIRAAGARAGDLVHVAYGYGLFTGGLGAHYGVERAGCTVIPMSGGQTEKQVQLITDFQPSIIMCTPSYMQVVIEEFERQGLDAKTSSLKLGIFGAEPWTEAMRTEIETNAAIDAVDIYGLSEVMGPGVASECIESKDGPVIWEDHFYPEIIDAETGELLPDGSEGELVFTSLTKEALPIIRYRTRDLTRLLPPTSRSMRRMGKIVGRSDDMLIIRGVNVFPTQIEEIVLQHSQLSGQYQLVVTRDGHLDAVQVRCELLPTATISPQEAQAWLTERIKTRVGISTQVSVEAPNSIERTLVGKARRVVDLRKN
;
A
#
# COMPACT_ATOMS: atom_id res chain seq x y z
N MET A 1 6.32 25.54 -7.03
CA MET A 1 7.30 25.86 -5.98
C MET A 1 8.05 24.58 -5.65
N PRO A 2 9.31 24.60 -5.20
CA PRO A 2 9.96 23.38 -4.76
C PRO A 2 9.19 22.78 -3.58
N VAL A 3 9.19 21.45 -3.48
CA VAL A 3 8.62 20.75 -2.32
C VAL A 3 9.26 21.26 -1.05
N LYS A 4 8.45 21.59 -0.02
CA LYS A 4 8.96 22.17 1.22
C LYS A 4 9.11 21.09 2.28
N PHE A 5 10.29 21.01 2.89
CA PHE A 5 10.45 20.19 4.09
C PHE A 5 9.63 20.77 5.24
N PRO A 6 8.98 19.91 6.07
CA PRO A 6 8.25 20.39 7.23
C PRO A 6 9.19 21.05 8.23
N ALA A 7 8.80 22.23 8.73
CA ALA A 7 9.47 22.82 9.87
C ALA A 7 9.07 22.08 11.16
N PRO A 8 9.88 22.14 12.23
CA PRO A 8 9.53 21.48 13.49
C PRO A 8 8.14 21.86 14.05
N ASN A 9 7.67 23.07 13.78
CA ASN A 9 6.34 23.53 14.20
C ASN A 9 5.19 23.02 13.31
N ASP A 10 5.49 22.42 12.16
CA ASP A 10 4.49 21.79 11.29
C ASP A 10 4.16 20.36 11.75
N LEU A 11 4.98 19.80 12.65
CA LEU A 11 4.82 18.45 13.17
C LEU A 11 3.88 18.44 14.38
N GLU A 12 3.05 17.42 14.48
CA GLU A 12 2.27 17.17 15.68
C GLU A 12 3.21 16.76 16.84
N PRO A 13 2.88 17.10 18.11
CA PRO A 13 3.74 16.77 19.25
C PRO A 13 4.15 15.30 19.30
N ILE A 14 3.23 14.39 18.96
CA ILE A 14 3.45 12.94 18.99
C ILE A 14 4.49 12.47 17.95
N GLU A 15 4.68 13.20 16.86
CA GLU A 15 5.69 12.87 15.83
C GLU A 15 7.13 13.07 16.35
N ARG A 16 7.29 13.75 17.51
CA ARG A 16 8.56 14.06 18.18
C ARG A 16 8.61 13.58 19.63
N ALA A 17 7.59 12.83 20.06
CA ALA A 17 7.52 12.30 21.41
C ALA A 17 8.70 11.35 21.69
N SER A 18 9.11 11.24 22.94
CA SER A 18 10.06 10.21 23.33
C SER A 18 9.47 8.81 23.14
N LEU A 19 10.33 7.80 23.08
CA LEU A 19 9.89 6.41 22.98
C LEU A 19 9.01 6.01 24.17
N ASP A 20 9.36 6.47 25.39
CA ASP A 20 8.60 6.18 26.60
C ASP A 20 7.19 6.79 26.54
N GLU A 21 7.07 8.03 26.09
CA GLU A 21 5.76 8.69 25.88
C GLU A 21 4.91 7.98 24.86
N LEU A 22 5.51 7.58 23.72
CA LEU A 22 4.82 6.85 22.69
C LEU A 22 4.35 5.48 23.20
N GLN A 23 5.22 4.72 23.85
CA GLN A 23 4.88 3.39 24.40
C GLN A 23 3.83 3.47 25.50
N ALA A 24 3.88 4.48 26.36
CA ALA A 24 2.84 4.70 27.37
C ALA A 24 1.48 4.95 26.73
N LEU A 25 1.42 5.79 25.69
CA LEU A 25 0.21 6.05 24.93
C LEU A 25 -0.32 4.78 24.22
N GLN A 26 0.58 4.03 23.59
CA GLN A 26 0.24 2.76 22.92
C GLN A 26 -0.36 1.75 23.91
N LEU A 27 0.24 1.59 25.08
CA LEU A 27 -0.26 0.65 26.09
C LEU A 27 -1.68 0.99 26.54
N VAL A 28 -1.95 2.26 26.85
CA VAL A 28 -3.29 2.72 27.23
C VAL A 28 -4.31 2.46 26.13
N ARG A 29 -3.97 2.83 24.88
CA ARG A 29 -4.85 2.63 23.72
C ARG A 29 -5.09 1.15 23.41
N LEU A 30 -4.06 0.30 23.53
CA LEU A 30 -4.18 -1.16 23.37
C LEU A 30 -5.11 -1.77 24.40
N GLN A 31 -4.97 -1.41 25.68
CA GLN A 31 -5.86 -1.88 26.74
C GLN A 31 -7.31 -1.52 26.44
N GLN A 32 -7.57 -0.29 26.04
CA GLN A 32 -8.91 0.18 25.66
C GLN A 32 -9.47 -0.58 24.43
N THR A 33 -8.64 -0.76 23.41
CA THR A 33 -9.06 -1.43 22.17
C THR A 33 -9.34 -2.92 22.39
N LEU A 34 -8.49 -3.63 23.16
CA LEU A 34 -8.73 -5.03 23.50
C LEU A 34 -10.00 -5.19 24.31
N GLN A 35 -10.24 -4.34 25.32
CA GLN A 35 -11.46 -4.38 26.12
C GLN A 35 -12.70 -4.10 25.24
N HIS A 36 -12.64 -3.07 24.38
CA HIS A 36 -13.73 -2.74 23.45
C HIS A 36 -14.03 -3.90 22.48
N ALA A 37 -13.01 -4.52 21.91
CA ALA A 37 -13.15 -5.66 21.02
C ALA A 37 -13.77 -6.88 21.74
N TYR A 38 -13.30 -7.18 22.95
CA TYR A 38 -13.79 -8.30 23.77
C TYR A 38 -15.26 -8.12 24.14
N ASP A 39 -15.65 -6.91 24.58
CA ASP A 39 -17.00 -6.63 25.08
C ASP A 39 -18.04 -6.53 23.95
N LYS A 40 -17.63 -6.12 22.74
CA LYS A 40 -18.55 -5.73 21.66
C LYS A 40 -18.55 -6.68 20.47
N VAL A 41 -17.49 -7.44 20.24
CA VAL A 41 -17.37 -8.30 19.07
C VAL A 41 -17.31 -9.77 19.48
N PRO A 42 -18.38 -10.54 19.21
CA PRO A 42 -18.46 -11.95 19.61
C PRO A 42 -17.29 -12.80 19.12
N HIS A 43 -16.78 -12.51 17.92
CA HIS A 43 -15.59 -13.19 17.38
C HIS A 43 -14.39 -13.05 18.31
N TYR A 44 -14.08 -11.82 18.74
CA TYR A 44 -12.93 -11.58 19.63
C TYR A 44 -13.12 -12.20 21.00
N LYS A 45 -14.34 -12.11 21.53
CA LYS A 45 -14.65 -12.77 22.81
C LYS A 45 -14.37 -14.27 22.73
N GLN A 46 -14.90 -14.95 21.71
CA GLN A 46 -14.66 -16.39 21.51
C GLN A 46 -13.19 -16.72 21.32
N ALA A 47 -12.48 -15.93 20.48
CA ALA A 47 -11.07 -16.16 20.19
C ALA A 47 -10.18 -15.98 21.43
N PHE A 48 -10.45 -14.96 22.26
CA PHE A 48 -9.69 -14.70 23.47
C PHE A 48 -9.99 -15.76 24.54
N ASP A 49 -11.26 -16.13 24.74
CA ASP A 49 -11.67 -17.18 25.68
C ASP A 49 -11.03 -18.53 25.26
N ALA A 50 -11.02 -18.87 23.98
CA ALA A 50 -10.38 -20.09 23.46
C ALA A 50 -8.85 -20.10 23.66
N ALA A 51 -8.20 -18.94 23.54
CA ALA A 51 -6.78 -18.78 23.82
C ALA A 51 -6.46 -18.66 25.32
N SER A 52 -7.48 -18.68 26.20
CA SER A 52 -7.35 -18.45 27.64
C SER A 52 -6.64 -17.15 28.00
N VAL A 53 -6.94 -16.08 27.24
CA VAL A 53 -6.43 -14.70 27.47
C VAL A 53 -7.59 -13.74 27.68
N HIS A 54 -7.37 -12.74 28.52
CA HIS A 54 -8.33 -11.67 28.77
C HIS A 54 -7.68 -10.30 28.56
N PRO A 55 -8.41 -9.25 28.15
CA PRO A 55 -7.83 -7.90 27.98
C PRO A 55 -7.00 -7.40 29.17
N SER A 56 -7.38 -7.80 30.39
CA SER A 56 -6.63 -7.47 31.61
C SER A 56 -5.25 -8.12 31.71
N ASP A 57 -4.92 -9.07 30.84
CA ASP A 57 -3.60 -9.72 30.82
C ASP A 57 -2.55 -8.89 30.06
N LEU A 58 -2.99 -7.85 29.34
CA LEU A 58 -2.10 -6.87 28.73
C LEU A 58 -1.56 -5.89 29.78
N LYS A 59 -0.41 -6.18 30.35
CA LYS A 59 0.31 -5.32 31.30
C LYS A 59 1.43 -4.52 30.66
N THR A 60 2.03 -5.07 29.63
CA THR A 60 3.09 -4.48 28.82
C THR A 60 2.77 -4.65 27.33
N LEU A 61 3.43 -3.89 26.47
CA LEU A 61 3.24 -4.03 25.00
C LEU A 61 3.59 -5.44 24.51
N ALA A 62 4.58 -6.10 25.15
CA ALA A 62 4.99 -7.47 24.79
C ALA A 62 3.89 -8.51 25.06
N ASP A 63 2.97 -8.25 25.99
CA ASP A 63 1.87 -9.17 26.29
C ASP A 63 0.86 -9.28 25.13
N LEU A 64 0.92 -8.35 24.14
CA LEU A 64 0.06 -8.43 22.95
C LEU A 64 0.29 -9.74 22.17
N ALA A 65 1.49 -10.27 22.19
CA ALA A 65 1.82 -11.56 21.54
C ALA A 65 1.01 -12.76 22.07
N LYS A 66 0.40 -12.66 23.24
CA LYS A 66 -0.47 -13.70 23.81
C LYS A 66 -1.85 -13.78 23.13
N PHE A 67 -2.27 -12.68 22.49
CA PHE A 67 -3.58 -12.59 21.86
C PHE A 67 -3.57 -13.20 20.46
N PRO A 68 -4.68 -13.86 20.05
CA PRO A 68 -4.75 -14.53 18.74
C PRO A 68 -4.73 -13.51 17.58
N PHE A 69 -4.30 -13.99 16.42
CA PHE A 69 -4.33 -13.22 15.19
C PHE A 69 -5.74 -13.09 14.64
N THR A 70 -5.98 -11.98 13.95
CA THR A 70 -7.10 -11.81 13.03
C THR A 70 -6.63 -12.00 11.60
N THR A 71 -7.42 -12.69 10.80
CA THR A 71 -7.12 -12.95 9.38
C THR A 71 -8.23 -12.40 8.48
N LYS A 72 -7.95 -12.32 7.19
CA LYS A 72 -8.96 -11.97 6.18
C LYS A 72 -10.13 -12.99 6.15
N GLN A 73 -9.86 -14.24 6.52
CA GLN A 73 -10.89 -15.28 6.60
C GLN A 73 -11.86 -15.00 7.74
N ASP A 74 -11.38 -14.52 8.89
CA ASP A 74 -12.23 -14.15 10.02
C ASP A 74 -13.20 -13.01 9.65
N LEU A 75 -12.69 -12.00 8.94
CA LEU A 75 -13.54 -10.91 8.43
C LEU A 75 -14.61 -11.41 7.46
N ARG A 76 -14.26 -12.36 6.59
CA ARG A 76 -15.20 -12.98 5.63
C ARG A 76 -16.20 -13.91 6.30
N ALA A 77 -15.79 -14.67 7.31
CA ALA A 77 -16.67 -15.56 8.08
C ALA A 77 -17.73 -14.76 8.85
N ASN A 78 -17.39 -13.54 9.27
CA ASN A 78 -18.28 -12.63 9.98
C ASN A 78 -18.96 -11.58 9.06
N TYR A 79 -18.97 -11.83 7.74
CA TYR A 79 -19.63 -10.95 6.77
C TYR A 79 -21.14 -10.84 7.00
N PRO A 80 -21.79 -9.66 6.86
CA PRO A 80 -21.15 -8.39 6.54
C PRO A 80 -20.71 -7.55 7.76
N PHE A 81 -21.32 -7.70 8.93
CA PHE A 81 -21.18 -6.76 10.04
C PHE A 81 -20.80 -7.44 11.38
N GLY A 82 -20.51 -8.74 11.37
CA GLY A 82 -20.22 -9.52 12.59
C GLY A 82 -18.96 -9.10 13.33
N MET A 83 -18.08 -8.31 12.68
CA MET A 83 -16.88 -7.75 13.32
C MET A 83 -17.08 -6.29 13.79
N PHE A 84 -18.27 -5.71 13.63
CA PHE A 84 -18.50 -4.33 14.07
C PHE A 84 -18.72 -4.29 15.59
N ALA A 85 -18.04 -3.36 16.25
CA ALA A 85 -18.08 -3.16 17.69
C ALA A 85 -19.09 -2.08 18.12
N VAL A 86 -19.80 -1.47 17.18
CA VAL A 86 -20.81 -0.43 17.40
C VAL A 86 -22.14 -0.82 16.75
N PRO A 87 -23.28 -0.35 17.27
CA PRO A 87 -24.57 -0.49 16.59
C PRO A 87 -24.54 0.13 15.20
N ARG A 88 -25.34 -0.43 14.29
CA ARG A 88 -25.38 0.01 12.88
C ARG A 88 -25.68 1.50 12.72
N GLU A 89 -26.50 2.06 13.59
CA GLU A 89 -26.90 3.47 13.62
C GLU A 89 -25.73 4.43 13.89
N GLN A 90 -24.65 3.92 14.46
CA GLN A 90 -23.41 4.67 14.70
C GLN A 90 -22.41 4.53 13.56
N VAL A 91 -22.66 3.63 12.59
CA VAL A 91 -21.80 3.47 11.39
C VAL A 91 -22.16 4.52 10.36
N ALA A 92 -21.27 5.48 10.19
CA ALA A 92 -21.47 6.60 9.25
C ALA A 92 -21.04 6.24 7.81
N ARG A 93 -20.12 5.28 7.65
CA ARG A 93 -19.60 4.88 6.32
C ARG A 93 -19.21 3.41 6.30
N ILE A 94 -19.41 2.79 5.14
CA ILE A 94 -18.99 1.43 4.85
C ILE A 94 -18.11 1.46 3.60
N HIS A 95 -16.97 0.77 3.68
CA HIS A 95 -16.13 0.43 2.54
C HIS A 95 -16.00 -1.09 2.42
N ALA A 96 -15.50 -1.55 1.28
CA ALA A 96 -15.21 -2.95 1.08
C ALA A 96 -14.00 -3.13 0.17
N SER A 97 -13.17 -4.11 0.46
CA SER A 97 -12.11 -4.53 -0.46
C SER A 97 -12.69 -5.37 -1.59
N SER A 98 -12.14 -5.23 -2.80
CA SER A 98 -12.49 -6.10 -3.92
C SER A 98 -12.02 -7.53 -3.61
N GLY A 99 -12.96 -8.42 -3.36
CA GLY A 99 -12.65 -9.85 -3.22
C GLY A 99 -12.51 -10.48 -4.60
N THR A 100 -11.31 -10.88 -5.00
CA THR A 100 -11.08 -11.63 -6.25
C THR A 100 -11.70 -13.03 -6.24
N THR A 101 -12.07 -13.57 -5.08
CA THR A 101 -12.49 -14.96 -4.88
C THR A 101 -13.66 -15.14 -3.90
N GLY A 102 -14.69 -14.28 -3.94
CA GLY A 102 -15.85 -14.48 -3.07
C GLY A 102 -16.36 -13.21 -2.39
N LYS A 103 -16.87 -13.34 -1.15
CA LYS A 103 -17.42 -12.22 -0.39
C LYS A 103 -16.36 -11.15 -0.13
N PRO A 104 -16.66 -9.85 -0.35
CA PRO A 104 -15.73 -8.78 -0.04
C PRO A 104 -15.48 -8.69 1.47
N THR A 105 -14.35 -8.10 1.86
CA THR A 105 -14.12 -7.71 3.25
C THR A 105 -14.77 -6.35 3.50
N VAL A 106 -15.76 -6.33 4.39
CA VAL A 106 -16.51 -5.10 4.72
C VAL A 106 -15.88 -4.42 5.92
N VAL A 107 -15.69 -3.11 5.82
CA VAL A 107 -15.13 -2.28 6.90
C VAL A 107 -16.05 -1.10 7.19
N GLY A 108 -16.31 -0.85 8.47
CA GLY A 108 -17.17 0.22 8.95
C GLY A 108 -16.39 1.34 9.63
N TYR A 109 -16.97 2.52 9.64
CA TYR A 109 -16.41 3.72 10.26
C TYR A 109 -17.49 4.49 10.99
N THR A 110 -17.24 4.90 12.24
CA THR A 110 -18.01 5.95 12.90
C THR A 110 -17.62 7.33 12.35
N LEU A 111 -18.34 8.38 12.72
CA LEU A 111 -17.92 9.75 12.41
C LEU A 111 -16.54 10.08 13.01
N LYS A 112 -16.24 9.54 14.21
CA LYS A 112 -14.95 9.73 14.84
C LYS A 112 -13.84 8.96 14.13
N ASP A 113 -14.13 7.74 13.62
CA ASP A 113 -13.19 7.00 12.79
C ASP A 113 -12.84 7.77 11.50
N ILE A 114 -13.86 8.39 10.86
CA ILE A 114 -13.67 9.21 9.66
C ILE A 114 -12.81 10.45 9.98
N ASP A 115 -13.07 11.11 11.11
CA ASP A 115 -12.29 12.27 11.54
C ASP A 115 -10.84 11.91 11.85
N THR A 116 -10.60 10.81 12.58
CA THR A 116 -9.28 10.25 12.84
C THR A 116 -8.55 9.91 11.56
N TRP A 117 -9.22 9.24 10.63
CA TRP A 117 -8.66 8.86 9.34
C TRP A 117 -8.27 10.08 8.49
N ALA A 118 -9.15 11.10 8.43
CA ALA A 118 -8.84 12.34 7.74
C ALA A 118 -7.59 13.03 8.32
N ASN A 119 -7.41 13.03 9.66
CA ASN A 119 -6.22 13.57 10.32
C ASN A 119 -4.96 12.78 9.96
N LEU A 120 -5.02 11.44 9.94
CA LEU A 120 -3.88 10.58 9.60
C LEU A 120 -3.44 10.76 8.14
N VAL A 121 -4.39 10.85 7.21
CA VAL A 121 -4.06 11.11 5.81
C VAL A 121 -3.53 12.53 5.63
N ALA A 122 -4.08 13.52 6.34
CA ALA A 122 -3.53 14.88 6.34
C ALA A 122 -2.10 14.94 6.88
N ARG A 123 -1.80 14.19 7.95
CA ARG A 123 -0.43 14.03 8.48
C ARG A 123 0.49 13.43 7.42
N SER A 124 0.03 12.37 6.74
CA SER A 124 0.78 11.72 5.65
C SER A 124 1.07 12.68 4.49
N ILE A 125 0.08 13.45 4.06
CA ILE A 125 0.19 14.45 2.99
C ILE A 125 1.18 15.56 3.38
N ARG A 126 1.14 16.04 4.64
CA ARG A 126 2.12 17.02 5.15
C ARG A 126 3.52 16.44 5.22
N ALA A 127 3.67 15.18 5.67
CA ALA A 127 4.96 14.48 5.70
C ALA A 127 5.54 14.29 4.30
N ALA A 128 4.68 14.03 3.30
CA ALA A 128 5.06 13.96 1.89
C ALA A 128 5.49 15.31 1.30
N GLY A 129 5.29 16.44 2.00
CA GLY A 129 5.76 17.75 1.56
C GLY A 129 4.67 18.73 1.11
N ALA A 130 3.40 18.34 1.09
CA ALA A 130 2.28 19.23 0.79
C ALA A 130 2.05 20.30 1.89
N ARG A 131 1.51 21.43 1.51
CA ARG A 131 1.19 22.55 2.40
C ARG A 131 -0.20 23.09 2.10
N ALA A 132 -0.79 23.73 3.09
CA ALA A 132 -2.06 24.41 2.92
C ALA A 132 -2.05 25.35 1.71
N GLY A 133 -3.09 25.28 0.89
CA GLY A 133 -3.23 25.99 -0.36
C GLY A 133 -2.71 25.25 -1.60
N ASP A 134 -2.02 24.11 -1.46
CA ASP A 134 -1.64 23.27 -2.60
C ASP A 134 -2.90 22.67 -3.28
N LEU A 135 -2.82 22.47 -4.58
CA LEU A 135 -3.85 21.83 -5.38
C LEU A 135 -3.46 20.37 -5.63
N VAL A 136 -4.32 19.44 -5.21
CA VAL A 136 -4.05 18.00 -5.23
C VAL A 136 -5.02 17.30 -6.17
N HIS A 137 -4.48 16.66 -7.20
CA HIS A 137 -5.21 15.83 -8.14
C HIS A 137 -5.33 14.39 -7.61
N VAL A 138 -6.55 13.98 -7.21
CA VAL A 138 -6.82 12.65 -6.67
C VAL A 138 -7.35 11.74 -7.77
N ALA A 139 -6.50 10.84 -8.24
CA ALA A 139 -6.78 9.85 -9.26
C ALA A 139 -6.93 8.41 -8.69
N TYR A 140 -7.13 8.26 -7.37
CA TYR A 140 -7.59 7.03 -6.78
C TYR A 140 -9.09 6.81 -7.02
N GLY A 141 -9.50 5.55 -7.23
CA GLY A 141 -10.91 5.22 -7.40
C GLY A 141 -11.77 5.59 -6.18
N TYR A 142 -12.89 6.26 -6.42
CA TYR A 142 -13.93 6.53 -5.44
C TYR A 142 -14.93 5.37 -5.40
N GLY A 143 -15.70 5.24 -4.33
CA GLY A 143 -16.70 4.19 -4.13
C GLY A 143 -16.37 3.31 -2.92
N LEU A 144 -16.54 1.99 -3.05
CA LEU A 144 -16.31 1.05 -1.93
C LEU A 144 -14.83 0.93 -1.55
N PHE A 145 -13.91 1.19 -2.47
CA PHE A 145 -12.49 1.23 -2.18
C PHE A 145 -12.12 2.44 -1.31
N THR A 146 -11.20 2.26 -0.37
CA THR A 146 -10.86 3.30 0.62
C THR A 146 -9.97 4.42 0.07
N GLY A 147 -9.25 4.18 -1.05
CA GLY A 147 -8.21 5.07 -1.55
C GLY A 147 -8.70 6.48 -1.88
N GLY A 148 -9.75 6.59 -2.71
CA GLY A 148 -10.25 7.89 -3.18
C GLY A 148 -10.80 8.77 -2.06
N LEU A 149 -11.72 8.23 -1.24
CA LEU A 149 -12.29 8.99 -0.13
C LEU A 149 -11.30 9.26 0.99
N GLY A 150 -10.39 8.34 1.27
CA GLY A 150 -9.32 8.58 2.24
C GLY A 150 -8.42 9.74 1.84
N ALA A 151 -7.95 9.75 0.59
CA ALA A 151 -7.16 10.84 0.03
C ALA A 151 -7.95 12.16 0.06
N HIS A 152 -9.20 12.16 -0.41
CA HIS A 152 -10.08 13.33 -0.47
C HIS A 152 -10.20 14.05 0.88
N TYR A 153 -10.67 13.35 1.91
CA TYR A 153 -10.84 13.96 3.23
C TYR A 153 -9.51 14.37 3.87
N GLY A 154 -8.43 13.63 3.60
CA GLY A 154 -7.09 14.00 4.05
C GLY A 154 -6.58 15.29 3.40
N VAL A 155 -6.78 15.45 2.09
CA VAL A 155 -6.41 16.65 1.33
C VAL A 155 -7.14 17.88 1.88
N GLU A 156 -8.45 17.80 2.06
CA GLU A 156 -9.24 18.89 2.65
C GLU A 156 -8.78 19.21 4.09
N ARG A 157 -8.55 18.18 4.91
CA ARG A 157 -8.05 18.32 6.28
C ARG A 157 -6.65 18.93 6.37
N ALA A 158 -5.79 18.69 5.36
CA ALA A 158 -4.47 19.32 5.25
C ALA A 158 -4.54 20.81 4.86
N GLY A 159 -5.73 21.34 4.54
CA GLY A 159 -5.93 22.70 4.04
C GLY A 159 -5.57 22.87 2.56
N CYS A 160 -5.49 21.77 1.82
CA CYS A 160 -5.28 21.74 0.37
C CYS A 160 -6.61 21.76 -0.38
N THR A 161 -6.55 22.10 -1.67
CA THR A 161 -7.71 22.00 -2.56
C THR A 161 -7.66 20.67 -3.31
N VAL A 162 -8.76 19.90 -3.26
CA VAL A 162 -8.86 18.61 -3.94
C VAL A 162 -9.50 18.71 -5.33
N ILE A 163 -8.91 18.03 -6.33
CA ILE A 163 -9.54 17.72 -7.61
C ILE A 163 -9.95 16.24 -7.55
N PRO A 164 -11.24 15.90 -7.33
CA PRO A 164 -11.68 14.53 -7.09
C PRO A 164 -12.00 13.81 -8.41
N MET A 165 -10.98 13.63 -9.26
CA MET A 165 -11.15 13.08 -10.60
C MET A 165 -11.51 11.58 -10.62
N SER A 166 -11.08 10.80 -9.61
CA SER A 166 -11.16 9.34 -9.62
C SER A 166 -10.17 8.70 -10.61
N GLY A 167 -10.10 7.36 -10.62
CA GLY A 167 -9.28 6.62 -11.59
C GLY A 167 -9.93 6.50 -12.96
N GLY A 168 -9.11 6.20 -13.96
CA GLY A 168 -9.55 6.05 -15.35
C GLY A 168 -9.65 7.37 -16.12
N GLN A 169 -10.23 7.34 -17.32
CA GLN A 169 -10.36 8.50 -18.22
C GLN A 169 -9.03 9.25 -18.41
N THR A 170 -7.97 8.54 -18.75
CA THR A 170 -6.58 9.03 -18.68
C THR A 170 -6.36 10.30 -19.50
N GLU A 171 -7.01 10.42 -20.68
CA GLU A 171 -6.98 11.63 -21.48
C GLU A 171 -7.47 12.85 -20.71
N LYS A 172 -8.57 12.69 -19.95
CA LYS A 172 -9.12 13.76 -19.13
C LYS A 172 -8.26 14.07 -17.89
N GLN A 173 -7.54 13.08 -17.35
CA GLN A 173 -6.56 13.34 -16.27
C GLN A 173 -5.51 14.34 -16.77
N VAL A 174 -4.90 14.08 -17.94
CA VAL A 174 -3.89 14.95 -18.55
C VAL A 174 -4.48 16.33 -18.84
N GLN A 175 -5.69 16.39 -19.41
CA GLN A 175 -6.38 17.67 -19.64
C GLN A 175 -6.52 18.46 -18.34
N LEU A 176 -7.05 17.87 -17.26
CA LEU A 176 -7.25 18.57 -15.98
C LEU A 176 -5.94 18.97 -15.30
N ILE A 177 -4.88 18.16 -15.45
CA ILE A 177 -3.54 18.53 -14.96
C ILE A 177 -3.04 19.78 -15.72
N THR A 178 -3.26 19.84 -17.03
CA THR A 178 -2.87 20.98 -17.85
C THR A 178 -3.69 22.23 -17.53
N ASP A 179 -5.02 22.08 -17.40
CA ASP A 179 -5.95 23.21 -17.21
C ASP A 179 -5.90 23.78 -15.79
N PHE A 180 -5.88 22.91 -14.76
CA PHE A 180 -5.96 23.32 -13.37
C PHE A 180 -4.60 23.47 -12.69
N GLN A 181 -3.55 22.97 -13.31
CA GLN A 181 -2.16 23.06 -12.84
C GLN A 181 -1.97 22.61 -11.37
N PRO A 182 -2.43 21.41 -10.97
CA PRO A 182 -2.16 20.89 -9.63
C PRO A 182 -0.66 20.72 -9.41
N SER A 183 -0.19 20.97 -8.19
CA SER A 183 1.19 20.71 -7.80
C SER A 183 1.42 19.27 -7.35
N ILE A 184 0.35 18.55 -6.97
CA ILE A 184 0.41 17.22 -6.38
C ILE A 184 -0.55 16.27 -7.08
N ILE A 185 -0.12 15.02 -7.29
CA ILE A 185 -0.98 13.92 -7.74
C ILE A 185 -0.97 12.78 -6.71
N MET A 186 -2.15 12.16 -6.48
CA MET A 186 -2.30 10.96 -5.67
C MET A 186 -2.93 9.85 -6.50
N CYS A 187 -2.20 8.79 -6.78
CA CYS A 187 -2.65 7.63 -7.56
C CYS A 187 -1.81 6.39 -7.25
N THR A 188 -2.09 5.25 -7.91
CA THR A 188 -1.17 4.11 -7.87
C THR A 188 0.08 4.39 -8.70
N PRO A 189 1.25 3.86 -8.35
CA PRO A 189 2.47 4.11 -9.14
C PRO A 189 2.35 3.60 -10.58
N SER A 190 1.73 2.44 -10.80
CA SER A 190 1.47 1.93 -12.15
C SER A 190 0.56 2.84 -12.98
N TYR A 191 -0.42 3.50 -12.34
CA TYR A 191 -1.28 4.45 -13.03
C TYR A 191 -0.56 5.75 -13.39
N MET A 192 0.41 6.17 -12.57
CA MET A 192 1.25 7.31 -12.94
C MET A 192 2.07 7.06 -14.22
N GLN A 193 2.57 5.84 -14.42
CA GLN A 193 3.21 5.47 -15.69
C GLN A 193 2.24 5.62 -16.87
N VAL A 194 0.98 5.17 -16.72
CA VAL A 194 -0.05 5.32 -17.75
C VAL A 194 -0.36 6.80 -18.02
N VAL A 195 -0.36 7.65 -16.99
CA VAL A 195 -0.54 9.11 -17.15
C VAL A 195 0.63 9.72 -17.90
N ILE A 196 1.87 9.30 -17.62
CA ILE A 196 3.07 9.75 -18.37
C ILE A 196 2.98 9.33 -19.84
N GLU A 197 2.64 8.07 -20.14
CA GLU A 197 2.43 7.57 -21.50
C GLU A 197 1.36 8.42 -22.25
N GLU A 198 0.31 8.83 -21.54
CA GLU A 198 -0.75 9.65 -22.11
C GLU A 198 -0.30 11.10 -22.43
N PHE A 199 0.54 11.71 -21.57
CA PHE A 199 1.17 13.00 -21.91
C PHE A 199 1.93 12.90 -23.24
N GLU A 200 2.75 11.88 -23.42
CA GLU A 200 3.50 11.63 -24.64
C GLU A 200 2.58 11.43 -25.85
N ARG A 201 1.50 10.64 -25.68
CA ARG A 201 0.49 10.40 -26.74
C ARG A 201 -0.18 11.67 -27.21
N GLN A 202 -0.37 12.65 -26.31
CA GLN A 202 -0.91 13.97 -26.65
C GLN A 202 0.14 14.96 -27.17
N GLY A 203 1.40 14.52 -27.32
CA GLY A 203 2.50 15.40 -27.74
C GLY A 203 2.94 16.40 -26.66
N LEU A 204 2.62 16.10 -25.39
CA LEU A 204 3.00 16.88 -24.23
C LEU A 204 4.16 16.20 -23.48
N ASP A 205 4.93 16.99 -22.73
CA ASP A 205 6.00 16.45 -21.87
C ASP A 205 5.56 16.54 -20.40
N ALA A 206 5.42 15.38 -19.73
CA ALA A 206 5.04 15.31 -18.32
C ALA A 206 6.01 16.06 -17.41
N LYS A 207 7.31 16.17 -17.77
CA LYS A 207 8.33 16.93 -17.03
C LYS A 207 8.05 18.42 -16.94
N THR A 208 7.35 18.95 -17.93
CA THR A 208 7.00 20.37 -18.00
C THR A 208 5.63 20.67 -17.37
N SER A 209 4.95 19.65 -16.84
CA SER A 209 3.68 19.83 -16.16
C SER A 209 3.83 20.63 -14.86
N SER A 210 2.71 21.02 -14.27
CA SER A 210 2.68 21.71 -12.98
C SER A 210 3.02 20.80 -11.79
N LEU A 211 2.97 19.47 -11.97
CA LEU A 211 3.23 18.50 -10.91
C LEU A 211 4.65 18.64 -10.34
N LYS A 212 4.77 18.54 -9.04
CA LYS A 212 6.04 18.56 -8.28
C LYS A 212 6.15 17.40 -7.30
N LEU A 213 5.02 16.83 -6.90
CA LEU A 213 4.95 15.75 -5.92
C LEU A 213 3.94 14.71 -6.37
N GLY A 214 4.33 13.44 -6.31
CA GLY A 214 3.45 12.29 -6.40
C GLY A 214 3.40 11.54 -5.08
N ILE A 215 2.20 11.25 -4.58
CA ILE A 215 1.98 10.42 -3.39
C ILE A 215 1.36 9.12 -3.86
N PHE A 216 2.15 8.06 -3.87
CA PHE A 216 1.83 6.79 -4.50
C PHE A 216 1.63 5.69 -3.46
N GLY A 217 0.72 4.75 -3.74
CA GLY A 217 0.47 3.62 -2.86
C GLY A 217 -0.60 2.69 -3.42
N ALA A 218 -1.17 1.87 -2.56
CA ALA A 218 -2.15 0.82 -2.82
C ALA A 218 -1.60 -0.43 -3.50
N GLU A 219 -0.40 -0.43 -4.04
CA GLU A 219 0.29 -1.58 -4.61
C GLU A 219 1.78 -1.53 -4.24
N PRO A 220 2.47 -2.69 -4.15
CA PRO A 220 3.92 -2.72 -4.02
C PRO A 220 4.58 -2.11 -5.27
N TRP A 221 5.65 -1.37 -5.07
CA TRP A 221 6.45 -0.79 -6.15
C TRP A 221 7.91 -0.65 -5.75
N THR A 222 8.80 -0.70 -6.74
CA THR A 222 10.24 -0.78 -6.55
C THR A 222 10.93 0.58 -6.58
N GLU A 223 12.19 0.65 -6.11
CA GLU A 223 13.01 1.86 -6.29
C GLU A 223 13.29 2.16 -7.76
N ALA A 224 13.36 1.10 -8.60
CA ALA A 224 13.50 1.27 -10.03
C ALA A 224 12.28 2.01 -10.63
N MET A 225 11.06 1.63 -10.24
CA MET A 225 9.84 2.32 -10.66
C MET A 225 9.78 3.76 -10.10
N ARG A 226 10.22 3.98 -8.85
CA ARG A 226 10.36 5.35 -8.29
C ARG A 226 11.23 6.21 -9.19
N THR A 227 12.44 5.73 -9.50
CA THR A 227 13.41 6.43 -10.33
C THR A 227 12.85 6.73 -11.72
N GLU A 228 12.14 5.78 -12.31
CA GLU A 228 11.48 5.95 -13.61
C GLU A 228 10.42 7.05 -13.57
N ILE A 229 9.51 7.03 -12.60
CA ILE A 229 8.47 8.04 -12.42
C ILE A 229 9.08 9.42 -12.18
N GLU A 230 10.04 9.53 -11.25
CA GLU A 230 10.71 10.79 -10.93
C GLU A 230 11.44 11.36 -12.13
N THR A 231 12.11 10.50 -12.92
CA THR A 231 12.83 10.90 -14.13
C THR A 231 11.89 11.38 -15.24
N ASN A 232 10.78 10.64 -15.45
CA ASN A 232 9.90 10.90 -16.60
C ASN A 232 8.86 11.99 -16.35
N ALA A 233 8.56 12.30 -15.09
CA ALA A 233 7.63 13.36 -14.72
C ALA A 233 8.30 14.58 -14.03
N ALA A 234 9.59 14.51 -13.68
CA ALA A 234 10.33 15.53 -12.94
C ALA A 234 9.65 15.92 -11.60
N ILE A 235 9.18 14.92 -10.85
CA ILE A 235 8.48 15.07 -9.57
C ILE A 235 9.25 14.34 -8.46
N ASP A 236 8.99 14.70 -7.20
CA ASP A 236 9.33 13.85 -6.06
C ASP A 236 8.26 12.77 -5.88
N ALA A 237 8.65 11.50 -5.72
CA ALA A 237 7.75 10.38 -5.52
C ALA A 237 7.86 9.85 -4.08
N VAL A 238 6.74 9.83 -3.37
CA VAL A 238 6.64 9.46 -1.95
C VAL A 238 5.66 8.31 -1.78
N ASP A 239 6.00 7.33 -0.95
CA ASP A 239 5.17 6.16 -0.68
C ASP A 239 4.16 6.43 0.45
N ILE A 240 2.90 6.06 0.24
CA ILE A 240 1.85 6.03 1.25
C ILE A 240 1.28 4.62 1.37
N TYR A 241 1.35 4.05 2.56
CA TYR A 241 0.87 2.71 2.83
C TYR A 241 -0.45 2.70 3.61
N GLY A 242 -1.26 1.70 3.33
CA GLY A 242 -2.47 1.40 4.09
C GLY A 242 -3.27 0.26 3.49
N LEU A 243 -4.20 -0.25 4.28
CA LEU A 243 -5.13 -1.30 3.88
C LEU A 243 -6.49 -1.03 4.50
N SER A 244 -7.55 -1.38 3.77
CA SER A 244 -8.94 -1.09 4.16
C SER A 244 -9.29 -1.69 5.51
N GLU A 245 -8.81 -2.88 5.80
CA GLU A 245 -9.10 -3.62 7.03
C GLU A 245 -8.62 -2.88 8.29
N VAL A 246 -7.47 -2.21 8.22
CA VAL A 246 -6.90 -1.46 9.36
C VAL A 246 -7.48 -0.05 9.42
N MET A 247 -7.36 0.74 8.34
CA MET A 247 -7.96 2.09 8.27
C MET A 247 -8.23 2.54 6.83
N GLY A 248 -7.37 2.22 5.87
CA GLY A 248 -7.29 2.76 4.53
C GLY A 248 -5.90 3.36 4.28
N PRO A 249 -5.72 4.25 3.31
CA PRO A 249 -4.46 4.99 3.15
C PRO A 249 -4.14 5.81 4.40
N GLY A 250 -2.85 6.03 4.66
CA GLY A 250 -2.38 6.82 5.80
C GLY A 250 -2.19 6.02 7.10
N VAL A 251 -1.96 4.70 7.01
CA VAL A 251 -1.41 3.89 8.11
C VAL A 251 0.07 4.20 8.29
N ALA A 252 0.78 4.35 7.17
CA ALA A 252 2.16 4.82 7.14
C ALA A 252 2.40 5.70 5.91
N SER A 253 3.41 6.55 5.96
CA SER A 253 3.83 7.40 4.84
C SER A 253 5.30 7.75 4.93
N GLU A 254 5.97 7.81 3.78
CA GLU A 254 7.31 8.37 3.73
C GLU A 254 7.32 9.87 4.05
N CYS A 255 8.44 10.31 4.58
CA CYS A 255 8.74 11.72 4.76
C CYS A 255 9.58 12.21 3.59
N ILE A 256 9.21 13.36 3.01
CA ILE A 256 9.90 13.91 1.85
C ILE A 256 11.39 14.21 2.10
N GLU A 257 11.75 14.51 3.33
CA GLU A 257 13.12 14.83 3.72
C GLU A 257 14.06 13.63 3.75
N SER A 258 13.55 12.41 3.83
CA SER A 258 14.37 11.20 3.92
C SER A 258 14.07 10.17 2.83
N LYS A 259 12.82 9.96 2.45
CA LYS A 259 12.36 8.91 1.50
C LYS A 259 12.98 7.53 1.79
N ASP A 260 13.10 7.18 3.07
CA ASP A 260 13.83 6.01 3.56
C ASP A 260 12.93 4.94 4.17
N GLY A 261 11.69 4.90 3.71
CA GLY A 261 10.63 4.00 4.11
C GLY A 261 9.52 4.68 4.89
N PRO A 262 8.26 4.22 4.71
CA PRO A 262 7.09 4.81 5.36
C PRO A 262 7.18 4.78 6.88
N VAL A 263 7.03 5.93 7.52
CA VAL A 263 6.85 6.06 8.98
C VAL A 263 5.45 5.54 9.31
N ILE A 264 5.38 4.59 10.22
CA ILE A 264 4.11 4.07 10.74
C ILE A 264 3.58 5.04 11.79
N TRP A 265 2.31 5.45 11.68
CA TRP A 265 1.70 6.30 12.70
C TRP A 265 1.35 5.49 13.96
N GLU A 266 2.41 5.17 14.73
CA GLU A 266 2.37 4.23 15.86
C GLU A 266 1.53 4.70 17.05
N ASP A 267 1.12 5.94 17.06
CA ASP A 267 0.10 6.41 17.99
C ASP A 267 -1.32 5.88 17.66
N HIS A 268 -1.55 5.42 16.42
CA HIS A 268 -2.82 4.85 15.96
C HIS A 268 -2.75 3.39 15.56
N PHE A 269 -1.55 2.89 15.24
CA PHE A 269 -1.35 1.52 14.75
C PHE A 269 -0.14 0.88 15.41
N TYR A 270 -0.32 -0.24 16.07
CA TYR A 270 0.79 -0.99 16.67
C TYR A 270 1.26 -2.06 15.68
N PRO A 271 2.49 -1.97 15.17
CA PRO A 271 3.05 -2.95 14.23
C PRO A 271 3.80 -4.06 14.96
N GLU A 272 3.72 -5.27 14.42
CA GLU A 272 4.54 -6.44 14.76
C GLU A 272 5.09 -7.05 13.46
N ILE A 273 6.26 -7.69 13.53
CA ILE A 273 6.76 -8.57 12.46
C ILE A 273 6.72 -10.00 12.99
N ILE A 274 6.17 -10.90 12.21
CA ILE A 274 6.09 -12.32 12.57
C ILE A 274 6.70 -13.20 11.47
N ASP A 275 7.13 -14.38 11.84
CA ASP A 275 7.37 -15.44 10.88
C ASP A 275 6.05 -15.83 10.21
N ALA A 276 6.03 -15.85 8.88
CA ALA A 276 4.79 -16.05 8.12
C ALA A 276 4.22 -17.49 8.26
N GLU A 277 5.05 -18.46 8.59
CA GLU A 277 4.68 -19.88 8.74
C GLU A 277 4.31 -20.22 10.18
N THR A 278 5.19 -19.90 11.13
CA THR A 278 5.01 -20.26 12.54
C THR A 278 4.14 -19.26 13.32
N GLY A 279 4.09 -18.00 12.88
CA GLY A 279 3.42 -16.91 13.59
C GLY A 279 4.23 -16.39 14.80
N GLU A 280 5.48 -16.82 14.98
CA GLU A 280 6.34 -16.32 16.04
C GLU A 280 6.73 -14.86 15.80
N LEU A 281 6.75 -14.08 16.91
CA LEU A 281 7.19 -12.68 16.86
C LEU A 281 8.68 -12.61 16.56
N LEU A 282 9.03 -11.81 15.55
CA LEU A 282 10.42 -11.57 15.17
C LEU A 282 10.90 -10.20 15.69
N PRO A 283 12.20 -10.06 16.00
CA PRO A 283 12.76 -8.78 16.42
C PRO A 283 12.76 -7.76 15.26
N ASP A 284 12.69 -6.48 15.63
CA ASP A 284 12.79 -5.37 14.66
C ASP A 284 14.06 -5.53 13.79
N GLY A 285 13.93 -5.19 12.51
CA GLY A 285 14.98 -5.39 11.50
C GLY A 285 14.91 -6.74 10.78
N SER A 286 14.25 -7.76 11.36
CA SER A 286 14.02 -9.03 10.68
C SER A 286 12.98 -8.88 9.58
N GLU A 287 13.15 -9.63 8.49
CA GLU A 287 12.14 -9.75 7.44
C GLU A 287 11.08 -10.77 7.85
N GLY A 288 9.80 -10.39 7.71
CA GLY A 288 8.68 -11.25 8.04
C GLY A 288 7.36 -10.63 7.63
N GLU A 289 6.26 -11.25 8.02
CA GLU A 289 4.92 -10.76 7.75
C GLU A 289 4.55 -9.62 8.71
N LEU A 290 4.10 -8.51 8.15
CA LEU A 290 3.62 -7.36 8.92
C LEU A 290 2.23 -7.65 9.52
N VAL A 291 2.10 -7.34 10.78
CA VAL A 291 0.85 -7.47 11.55
C VAL A 291 0.51 -6.12 12.16
N PHE A 292 -0.76 -5.74 12.13
CA PHE A 292 -1.23 -4.50 12.77
C PHE A 292 -2.32 -4.74 13.79
N THR A 293 -2.24 -3.98 14.88
CA THR A 293 -3.37 -3.75 15.80
C THR A 293 -3.77 -2.29 15.72
N SER A 294 -5.05 -1.99 15.41
CA SER A 294 -5.58 -0.62 15.44
C SER A 294 -5.76 -0.17 16.89
N LEU A 295 -5.37 1.07 17.21
CA LEU A 295 -5.39 1.60 18.58
C LEU A 295 -6.56 2.56 18.84
N THR A 296 -7.24 3.03 17.80
CA THR A 296 -8.23 4.11 17.91
C THR A 296 -9.47 3.91 17.06
N LYS A 297 -9.60 2.78 16.36
CA LYS A 297 -10.74 2.49 15.49
C LYS A 297 -11.91 1.93 16.28
N GLU A 298 -13.06 2.64 16.22
CA GLU A 298 -14.24 2.32 17.04
C GLU A 298 -15.15 1.29 16.36
N ALA A 299 -15.51 1.52 15.07
CA ALA A 299 -16.50 0.68 14.40
C ALA A 299 -15.99 -0.75 14.15
N LEU A 300 -14.74 -0.89 13.79
CA LEU A 300 -14.11 -2.17 13.46
C LEU A 300 -12.73 -2.22 14.11
N PRO A 301 -12.62 -2.50 15.41
CA PRO A 301 -11.33 -2.73 16.04
C PRO A 301 -10.66 -3.94 15.40
N ILE A 302 -9.39 -3.80 15.09
CA ILE A 302 -8.56 -4.86 14.47
C ILE A 302 -7.44 -5.22 15.43
N ILE A 303 -7.38 -6.50 15.81
CA ILE A 303 -6.40 -7.03 16.75
C ILE A 303 -5.48 -8.00 16.02
N ARG A 304 -4.18 -7.73 16.02
CA ARG A 304 -3.12 -8.57 15.42
C ARG A 304 -3.50 -9.08 14.01
N TYR A 305 -3.87 -8.16 13.13
CA TYR A 305 -4.30 -8.50 11.78
C TYR A 305 -3.10 -8.87 10.90
N ARG A 306 -3.12 -10.09 10.37
CA ARG A 306 -2.13 -10.59 9.41
C ARG A 306 -2.35 -9.95 8.05
N THR A 307 -1.47 -9.01 7.67
CA THR A 307 -1.61 -8.26 6.42
C THR A 307 -1.23 -9.06 5.18
N ARG A 308 -0.40 -10.09 5.37
CA ARG A 308 0.30 -10.85 4.33
C ARG A 308 1.42 -10.07 3.63
N ASP A 309 1.62 -8.82 3.93
CA ASP A 309 2.72 -8.03 3.39
C ASP A 309 4.04 -8.41 4.07
N LEU A 310 5.07 -8.71 3.27
CA LEU A 310 6.41 -9.07 3.74
C LEU A 310 7.29 -7.82 3.76
N THR A 311 7.78 -7.47 4.92
CA THR A 311 8.63 -6.29 5.14
C THR A 311 9.44 -6.46 6.43
N ARG A 312 10.04 -5.40 6.92
CA ARG A 312 10.75 -5.30 8.22
C ARG A 312 10.44 -3.98 8.89
N LEU A 313 10.50 -3.94 10.22
CA LEU A 313 10.46 -2.68 10.96
C LEU A 313 11.87 -2.10 11.04
N LEU A 314 11.99 -0.82 10.75
CA LEU A 314 13.24 -0.05 10.73
C LEU A 314 13.21 0.98 11.86
N PRO A 315 14.39 1.37 12.42
CA PRO A 315 14.45 2.37 13.47
C PRO A 315 13.94 3.74 12.99
N PRO A 316 13.52 4.61 13.92
CA PRO A 316 13.11 5.97 13.63
C PRO A 316 14.20 6.79 12.92
N THR A 317 13.78 7.74 12.06
CA THR A 317 14.66 8.74 11.42
C THR A 317 14.05 10.14 11.48
N SER A 318 13.21 10.51 10.53
CA SER A 318 12.58 11.84 10.44
C SER A 318 11.49 12.07 11.49
N ARG A 319 10.95 11.03 12.07
CA ARG A 319 9.96 11.03 13.17
C ARG A 319 10.43 10.08 14.26
N SER A 320 9.84 10.18 15.44
CA SER A 320 10.16 9.30 16.58
C SER A 320 9.53 7.89 16.47
N MET A 321 8.74 7.65 15.46
CA MET A 321 8.05 6.37 15.19
C MET A 321 8.88 5.50 14.24
N ARG A 322 8.71 4.17 14.38
CA ARG A 322 9.37 3.20 13.50
C ARG A 322 8.87 3.34 12.06
N ARG A 323 9.72 2.92 11.15
CA ARG A 323 9.42 2.87 9.71
C ARG A 323 9.26 1.42 9.28
N MET A 324 8.55 1.23 8.19
CA MET A 324 8.57 -0.06 7.49
C MET A 324 9.54 0.00 6.31
N GLY A 325 10.23 -1.11 6.05
CA GLY A 325 10.97 -1.29 4.80
C GLY A 325 10.01 -1.38 3.62
N LYS A 326 10.55 -1.33 2.40
CA LYS A 326 9.73 -1.63 1.23
C LYS A 326 9.11 -3.01 1.32
N ILE A 327 7.88 -3.13 0.84
CA ILE A 327 7.21 -4.42 0.75
C ILE A 327 7.90 -5.24 -0.33
N VAL A 328 8.49 -6.35 0.08
CA VAL A 328 9.16 -7.30 -0.82
C VAL A 328 8.13 -8.02 -1.69
N GLY A 329 6.96 -8.28 -1.13
CA GLY A 329 5.84 -8.96 -1.77
C GLY A 329 4.78 -9.31 -0.73
N ARG A 330 3.81 -10.11 -1.16
CA ARG A 330 2.80 -10.66 -0.23
C ARG A 330 3.00 -12.17 -0.11
N SER A 331 2.85 -12.70 1.09
CA SER A 331 2.98 -14.15 1.31
C SER A 331 1.91 -14.97 0.55
N ASP A 332 0.75 -14.36 0.23
CA ASP A 332 -0.34 -14.97 -0.56
C ASP A 332 -0.24 -14.70 -2.07
N ASP A 333 0.62 -13.78 -2.52
CA ASP A 333 0.94 -13.52 -3.93
C ASP A 333 2.27 -14.17 -4.37
N MET A 334 2.97 -14.79 -3.43
CA MET A 334 4.19 -15.53 -3.70
C MET A 334 3.91 -16.72 -4.61
N LEU A 335 4.60 -16.77 -5.73
CA LEU A 335 4.54 -17.90 -6.67
C LEU A 335 5.62 -18.91 -6.29
N ILE A 336 5.24 -20.16 -6.09
CA ILE A 336 6.22 -21.24 -5.92
C ILE A 336 6.40 -21.91 -7.27
N ILE A 337 7.51 -21.61 -7.95
CA ILE A 337 7.81 -22.12 -9.28
C ILE A 337 8.96 -23.13 -9.16
N ARG A 338 8.65 -24.41 -9.30
CA ARG A 338 9.63 -25.51 -9.18
C ARG A 338 10.48 -25.44 -7.89
N GLY A 339 9.83 -25.11 -6.77
CA GLY A 339 10.48 -25.02 -5.45
C GLY A 339 11.20 -23.70 -5.17
N VAL A 340 11.12 -22.72 -6.08
CA VAL A 340 11.67 -21.38 -5.87
C VAL A 340 10.54 -20.39 -5.60
N ASN A 341 10.70 -19.58 -4.56
CA ASN A 341 9.77 -18.49 -4.24
C ASN A 341 10.03 -17.31 -5.18
N VAL A 342 9.00 -16.91 -5.93
CA VAL A 342 9.06 -15.83 -6.92
C VAL A 342 8.06 -14.76 -6.58
N PHE A 343 8.51 -13.53 -6.44
CA PHE A 343 7.66 -12.36 -6.25
C PHE A 343 7.59 -11.52 -7.54
N PRO A 344 6.43 -10.99 -7.90
CA PRO A 344 6.29 -10.11 -9.07
C PRO A 344 7.23 -8.91 -9.03
N THR A 345 7.51 -8.35 -7.86
CA THR A 345 8.43 -7.23 -7.66
C THR A 345 9.88 -7.54 -8.06
N GLN A 346 10.34 -8.80 -7.89
CA GLN A 346 11.67 -9.22 -8.35
C GLN A 346 11.78 -9.17 -9.88
N ILE A 347 10.70 -9.54 -10.57
CA ILE A 347 10.65 -9.47 -12.03
C ILE A 347 10.58 -8.02 -12.50
N GLU A 348 9.80 -7.16 -11.80
CA GLU A 348 9.73 -5.73 -12.07
C GLU A 348 11.11 -5.07 -12.04
N GLU A 349 11.88 -5.33 -10.98
CA GLU A 349 13.23 -4.79 -10.84
C GLU A 349 14.15 -5.20 -12.00
N ILE A 350 14.00 -6.43 -12.50
CA ILE A 350 14.81 -6.91 -13.63
C ILE A 350 14.36 -6.24 -14.93
N VAL A 351 13.06 -6.15 -15.19
CA VAL A 351 12.52 -5.50 -16.39
C VAL A 351 12.98 -4.05 -16.47
N LEU A 352 12.87 -3.31 -15.36
CA LEU A 352 13.23 -1.89 -15.29
C LEU A 352 14.75 -1.61 -15.35
N GLN A 353 15.61 -2.64 -15.20
CA GLN A 353 17.06 -2.50 -15.46
C GLN A 353 17.40 -2.35 -16.94
N HIS A 354 16.48 -2.70 -17.84
CA HIS A 354 16.72 -2.66 -19.27
C HIS A 354 16.10 -1.41 -19.88
N SER A 355 16.93 -0.45 -20.29
CA SER A 355 16.51 0.88 -20.78
C SER A 355 15.65 0.88 -22.06
N GLN A 356 15.43 -0.27 -22.68
CA GLN A 356 14.60 -0.42 -23.89
C GLN A 356 13.27 -1.11 -23.61
N LEU A 357 13.02 -1.56 -22.35
CA LEU A 357 11.77 -2.16 -21.93
C LEU A 357 10.90 -1.13 -21.22
N SER A 358 9.60 -1.24 -21.39
CA SER A 358 8.64 -0.46 -20.58
C SER A 358 8.44 -1.12 -19.22
N GLY A 359 7.97 -0.36 -18.22
CA GLY A 359 7.61 -0.89 -16.90
C GLY A 359 6.34 -1.77 -16.91
N GLN A 360 5.78 -2.06 -18.08
CA GLN A 360 4.58 -2.89 -18.21
C GLN A 360 4.95 -4.35 -18.40
N TYR A 361 4.55 -5.19 -17.45
CA TYR A 361 4.83 -6.61 -17.47
C TYR A 361 3.68 -7.43 -16.85
N GLN A 362 3.63 -8.71 -17.19
CA GLN A 362 2.73 -9.71 -16.60
C GLN A 362 3.45 -11.04 -16.41
N LEU A 363 3.11 -11.72 -15.32
CA LEU A 363 3.48 -13.09 -15.03
C LEU A 363 2.27 -13.98 -15.33
N VAL A 364 2.34 -14.79 -16.37
CA VAL A 364 1.31 -15.77 -16.70
C VAL A 364 1.72 -17.12 -16.12
N VAL A 365 0.98 -17.57 -15.11
CA VAL A 365 1.27 -18.84 -14.42
C VAL A 365 0.40 -19.94 -15.01
N THR A 366 1.04 -21.00 -15.45
CA THR A 366 0.40 -22.18 -16.03
C THR A 366 0.85 -23.44 -15.30
N ARG A 367 0.16 -24.56 -15.55
CA ARG A 367 0.58 -25.87 -15.07
C ARG A 367 0.74 -26.82 -16.26
N ASP A 368 1.96 -27.32 -16.41
CA ASP A 368 2.29 -28.34 -17.42
C ASP A 368 2.49 -29.69 -16.71
N GLY A 369 1.51 -30.58 -16.85
CA GLY A 369 1.45 -31.82 -16.09
C GLY A 369 1.39 -31.56 -14.57
N HIS A 370 2.45 -31.86 -13.85
CA HIS A 370 2.58 -31.67 -12.40
C HIS A 370 3.45 -30.47 -12.02
N LEU A 371 4.02 -29.77 -12.99
CA LEU A 371 4.94 -28.68 -12.74
C LEU A 371 4.31 -27.33 -13.07
N ASP A 372 4.44 -26.40 -12.14
CA ASP A 372 4.08 -25.01 -12.39
C ASP A 372 5.15 -24.35 -13.27
N ALA A 373 4.69 -23.59 -14.25
CA ALA A 373 5.49 -22.78 -15.15
C ALA A 373 5.05 -21.34 -15.12
N VAL A 374 6.00 -20.43 -15.30
CA VAL A 374 5.72 -19.01 -15.42
C VAL A 374 6.25 -18.50 -16.76
N GLN A 375 5.45 -17.70 -17.44
CA GLN A 375 5.86 -16.90 -18.57
C GLN A 375 5.89 -15.43 -18.14
N VAL A 376 6.97 -14.74 -18.43
CA VAL A 376 7.10 -13.30 -18.26
C VAL A 376 6.79 -12.63 -19.57
N ARG A 377 5.77 -11.78 -19.60
CA ARG A 377 5.43 -10.92 -20.74
C ARG A 377 5.82 -9.51 -20.40
N CYS A 378 6.49 -8.82 -21.31
CA CYS A 378 6.82 -7.39 -21.19
C CYS A 378 6.81 -6.74 -22.58
N GLU A 379 6.97 -5.43 -22.62
CA GLU A 379 6.90 -4.64 -23.87
C GLU A 379 8.19 -3.86 -24.08
N LEU A 380 8.52 -3.64 -25.36
CA LEU A 380 9.50 -2.63 -25.73
C LEU A 380 8.95 -1.22 -25.51
N LEU A 381 9.83 -0.28 -25.23
CA LEU A 381 9.50 1.14 -25.34
C LEU A 381 9.24 1.51 -26.81
N PRO A 382 8.38 2.52 -27.10
CA PRO A 382 8.16 3.01 -28.46
C PRO A 382 9.45 3.50 -29.14
N THR A 383 10.42 3.92 -28.34
CA THR A 383 11.73 4.43 -28.78
C THR A 383 12.81 3.34 -28.84
N ALA A 384 12.46 2.08 -28.59
CA ALA A 384 13.43 1.00 -28.56
C ALA A 384 14.12 0.79 -29.91
N THR A 385 15.42 0.55 -29.86
CA THR A 385 16.28 0.32 -31.05
C THR A 385 16.76 -1.12 -31.19
N ILE A 386 16.45 -1.97 -30.18
CA ILE A 386 16.80 -3.40 -30.19
C ILE A 386 15.61 -4.24 -30.68
N SER A 387 15.90 -5.46 -31.12
CA SER A 387 14.88 -6.42 -31.47
C SER A 387 14.20 -7.03 -30.23
N PRO A 388 12.93 -7.49 -30.31
CA PRO A 388 12.30 -8.23 -29.24
C PRO A 388 13.10 -9.47 -28.81
N GLN A 389 13.78 -10.14 -29.74
CA GLN A 389 14.58 -11.33 -29.51
C GLN A 389 15.83 -11.04 -28.66
N GLU A 390 16.51 -9.91 -28.89
CA GLU A 390 17.65 -9.48 -28.07
C GLU A 390 17.24 -9.15 -26.65
N ALA A 391 16.14 -8.39 -26.48
CA ALA A 391 15.59 -8.09 -25.17
C ALA A 391 15.12 -9.37 -24.43
N GLN A 392 14.49 -10.29 -25.12
CA GLN A 392 14.05 -11.58 -24.60
C GLN A 392 15.22 -12.42 -24.09
N ALA A 393 16.29 -12.52 -24.86
CA ALA A 393 17.50 -13.27 -24.48
C ALA A 393 18.12 -12.69 -23.20
N TRP A 394 18.28 -11.37 -23.16
CA TRP A 394 18.81 -10.67 -22.00
C TRP A 394 17.95 -10.91 -20.74
N LEU A 395 16.64 -10.74 -20.87
CA LEU A 395 15.70 -10.87 -19.75
C LEU A 395 15.66 -12.31 -19.22
N THR A 396 15.68 -13.30 -20.12
CA THR A 396 15.69 -14.74 -19.75
C THR A 396 16.94 -15.08 -18.93
N GLU A 397 18.12 -14.58 -19.36
CA GLU A 397 19.36 -14.81 -18.64
C GLU A 397 19.36 -14.12 -17.27
N ARG A 398 18.88 -12.89 -17.20
CA ARG A 398 18.80 -12.12 -15.95
C ARG A 398 17.86 -12.74 -14.94
N ILE A 399 16.68 -13.17 -15.35
CA ILE A 399 15.73 -13.84 -14.47
C ILE A 399 16.34 -15.15 -13.94
N LYS A 400 16.97 -15.94 -14.80
CA LYS A 400 17.64 -17.17 -14.38
C LYS A 400 18.75 -16.92 -13.36
N THR A 401 19.54 -15.88 -13.56
CA THR A 401 20.67 -15.55 -12.70
C THR A 401 20.24 -14.93 -11.37
N ARG A 402 19.23 -14.07 -11.37
CA ARG A 402 18.80 -13.30 -10.20
C ARG A 402 17.74 -14.00 -9.35
N VAL A 403 16.78 -14.67 -10.01
CA VAL A 403 15.63 -15.30 -9.36
C VAL A 403 15.83 -16.82 -9.23
N GLY A 404 16.71 -17.40 -10.06
CA GLY A 404 16.99 -18.83 -10.01
C GLY A 404 15.98 -19.72 -10.74
N ILE A 405 15.09 -19.14 -11.55
CA ILE A 405 14.07 -19.89 -12.31
C ILE A 405 14.38 -19.86 -13.80
N SER A 406 14.06 -20.98 -14.48
CA SER A 406 13.98 -21.00 -15.94
C SER A 406 12.55 -20.68 -16.36
N THR A 407 12.35 -19.59 -17.07
CA THR A 407 11.04 -19.10 -17.48
C THR A 407 11.01 -18.85 -18.98
N GLN A 408 9.81 -18.91 -19.57
CA GLN A 408 9.57 -18.36 -20.90
C GLN A 408 9.45 -16.83 -20.76
N VAL A 409 10.05 -16.13 -21.70
CA VAL A 409 9.94 -14.67 -21.79
C VAL A 409 9.36 -14.33 -23.15
N SER A 410 8.40 -13.40 -23.19
CA SER A 410 7.84 -12.81 -24.40
C SER A 410 8.00 -11.31 -24.32
N VAL A 411 8.74 -10.75 -25.26
CA VAL A 411 8.87 -9.29 -25.41
C VAL A 411 8.00 -8.86 -26.59
N GLU A 412 7.01 -8.05 -26.30
CA GLU A 412 5.95 -7.67 -27.22
C GLU A 412 6.14 -6.24 -27.73
N ALA A 413 5.36 -5.86 -28.73
CA ALA A 413 5.35 -4.49 -29.25
C ALA A 413 4.79 -3.52 -28.18
N PRO A 414 5.11 -2.24 -28.24
CA PRO A 414 4.53 -1.25 -27.34
C PRO A 414 3.00 -1.30 -27.31
N ASN A 415 2.40 -1.12 -26.13
CA ASN A 415 0.94 -1.15 -25.89
C ASN A 415 0.23 -2.50 -26.16
N SER A 416 0.94 -3.62 -26.10
CA SER A 416 0.37 -4.97 -26.23
C SER A 416 -0.22 -5.51 -24.93
N ILE A 417 0.27 -5.05 -23.78
CA ILE A 417 -0.26 -5.42 -22.46
C ILE A 417 -1.34 -4.42 -22.05
N GLU A 418 -2.50 -4.96 -21.68
CA GLU A 418 -3.63 -4.13 -21.24
C GLU A 418 -3.27 -3.29 -20.00
N ARG A 419 -3.52 -1.99 -20.07
CA ARG A 419 -3.30 -1.06 -18.95
C ARG A 419 -4.41 -1.14 -17.93
N THR A 420 -4.06 -1.25 -16.67
CA THR A 420 -5.02 -1.13 -15.57
C THR A 420 -5.30 0.35 -15.31
N LEU A 421 -6.46 0.81 -15.72
CA LEU A 421 -6.84 2.23 -15.61
C LEU A 421 -7.46 2.58 -14.25
N VAL A 422 -7.93 1.58 -13.49
CA VAL A 422 -8.56 1.78 -12.18
C VAL A 422 -8.12 0.65 -11.25
N GLY A 423 -7.59 1.01 -10.08
CA GLY A 423 -7.15 0.06 -9.07
C GLY A 423 -5.68 -0.37 -9.25
N LYS A 424 -5.37 -1.57 -8.79
CA LYS A 424 -4.01 -2.13 -8.81
C LYS A 424 -3.70 -2.77 -10.15
N ALA A 425 -2.45 -2.66 -10.63
CA ALA A 425 -2.00 -3.35 -11.82
C ALA A 425 -2.14 -4.88 -11.68
N ARG A 426 -2.68 -5.53 -12.71
CA ARG A 426 -2.79 -6.99 -12.74
C ARG A 426 -1.47 -7.60 -13.21
N ARG A 427 -0.53 -7.76 -12.27
CA ARG A 427 0.81 -8.29 -12.55
C ARG A 427 0.84 -9.82 -12.69
N VAL A 428 -0.11 -10.54 -12.11
CA VAL A 428 -0.18 -12.02 -12.17
C VAL A 428 -1.49 -12.47 -12.81
N VAL A 429 -1.37 -13.33 -13.81
CA VAL A 429 -2.47 -14.04 -14.47
C VAL A 429 -2.30 -15.53 -14.19
N ASP A 430 -3.02 -16.05 -13.21
CA ASP A 430 -2.94 -17.46 -12.81
C ASP A 430 -3.97 -18.30 -13.60
N LEU A 431 -3.47 -19.08 -14.55
CA LEU A 431 -4.28 -19.96 -15.40
C LEU A 431 -4.35 -21.41 -14.88
N ARG A 432 -3.75 -21.71 -13.72
CA ARG A 432 -3.78 -23.06 -13.13
C ARG A 432 -5.15 -23.46 -12.59
N LYS A 433 -6.04 -22.51 -12.40
CA LYS A 433 -7.38 -22.69 -11.81
C LYS A 433 -8.52 -22.77 -12.82
N ASN A 434 -8.19 -22.83 -14.10
CA ASN A 434 -9.19 -22.97 -15.17
C ASN A 434 -9.27 -24.41 -15.66
#